data_d063d7e798dc1b1a714c0d3359ab6122
#
_entry.id   d063d7e798dc1b1a714c0d3359ab6122
#
_cell.length_a   1.000
_cell.length_b   1.000
_cell.length_c   1.000
_cell.angle_alpha   90.00
_cell.angle_beta   90.00
_cell.angle_gamma   90.00
#
_symmetry.space_group_name_H-M   'P 1'
#
loop_
_entity.id
_entity.type
_entity.pdbx_description
1 polymer ?
#
loop_
_entity_poly.entity_id
_entity_poly.type
_entity_poly.pdbx_seq_one_letter_code
_entity_poly.pdbx_strand_id
1 'polypeptide(L)'
;MDYAKIALKLRGQIGRFSGELAAGFPKVVRRFIAEMLYGIQARQSVRLTEVARALNEATSMKKTEERLSRQLGRRWLGEAVTERVAERAAREVDWETLLILDLTDLSKKYAK
;
A
#
# COMPACT_ATOMS: atom_id res chain seq x y z
N MET A 1 19.36 -2.48 18.47
CA MET A 1 18.15 -1.96 17.81
C MET A 1 16.95 -2.83 18.18
N ASP A 2 15.86 -2.22 18.57
CA ASP A 2 14.68 -2.95 19.01
C ASP A 2 13.72 -3.14 17.82
N TYR A 3 13.83 -4.30 17.18
CA TYR A 3 13.00 -4.64 16.02
C TYR A 3 11.50 -4.73 16.33
N ALA A 4 11.16 -5.14 17.58
CA ALA A 4 9.76 -5.22 17.98
C ALA A 4 9.11 -3.85 18.04
N LYS A 5 9.81 -2.84 18.57
CA LYS A 5 9.33 -1.45 18.60
C LYS A 5 9.16 -0.88 17.20
N ILE A 6 10.12 -1.15 16.30
CA ILE A 6 10.07 -0.69 14.92
C ILE A 6 8.87 -1.30 14.20
N ALA A 7 8.63 -2.60 14.39
CA ALA A 7 7.50 -3.29 13.80
C ALA A 7 6.16 -2.71 14.28
N LEU A 8 6.03 -2.44 15.58
CA LEU A 8 4.81 -1.86 16.14
C LEU A 8 4.57 -0.44 15.59
N LYS A 9 5.62 0.36 15.49
CA LYS A 9 5.52 1.71 14.94
C LYS A 9 5.09 1.68 13.49
N LEU A 10 5.68 0.78 12.71
CA LEU A 10 5.35 0.61 11.29
C LEU A 10 3.89 0.20 11.13
N ARG A 11 3.43 -0.76 11.92
CA ARG A 11 2.02 -1.19 11.89
C ARG A 11 1.08 -0.04 12.22
N GLY A 12 1.44 0.78 13.20
CA GLY A 12 0.64 1.94 13.57
C GLY A 12 0.56 2.97 12.45
N GLN A 13 1.67 3.23 11.76
CA GLN A 13 1.72 4.15 10.63
C GLN A 13 0.92 3.62 9.45
N ILE A 14 1.06 2.35 9.12
CA ILE A 14 0.31 1.70 8.04
C ILE A 14 -1.19 1.72 8.36
N GLY A 15 -1.55 1.44 9.62
CA GLY A 15 -2.95 1.46 10.04
C GLY A 15 -3.60 2.83 9.87
N ARG A 16 -2.90 3.89 10.25
CA ARG A 16 -3.39 5.26 10.07
C ARG A 16 -3.51 5.64 8.60
N PHE A 17 -2.48 5.33 7.82
CA PHE A 17 -2.47 5.63 6.39
C PHE A 17 -3.58 4.87 5.66
N SER A 18 -3.71 3.56 5.92
CA SER A 18 -4.73 2.74 5.29
C SER A 18 -6.14 3.18 5.71
N GLY A 19 -6.31 3.58 6.97
CA GLY A 19 -7.59 4.10 7.47
C GLY A 19 -8.02 5.36 6.74
N GLU A 20 -7.10 6.29 6.50
CA GLU A 20 -7.38 7.50 5.74
C GLU A 20 -7.66 7.20 4.27
N LEU A 21 -6.84 6.33 3.68
CA LEU A 21 -6.97 5.96 2.27
C LEU A 21 -8.27 5.20 1.99
N ALA A 22 -8.69 4.36 2.92
CA ALA A 22 -9.85 3.48 2.74
C ALA A 22 -11.13 4.02 3.35
N ALA A 23 -11.13 5.24 3.90
CA ALA A 23 -12.30 5.82 4.55
C ALA A 23 -13.51 5.80 3.63
N GLY A 24 -14.63 5.29 4.13
CA GLY A 24 -15.87 5.20 3.36
C GLY A 24 -16.01 3.96 2.48
N PHE A 25 -14.95 3.16 2.33
CA PHE A 25 -15.03 1.91 1.60
C PHE A 25 -15.66 0.80 2.47
N PRO A 26 -16.24 -0.25 1.86
CA PRO A 26 -16.75 -1.38 2.61
C PRO A 26 -15.66 -1.99 3.51
N LYS A 27 -16.08 -2.57 4.64
CA LYS A 27 -15.17 -3.15 5.62
C LYS A 27 -14.18 -4.16 5.01
N VAL A 28 -14.67 -5.01 4.11
CA VAL A 28 -13.84 -6.03 3.45
C VAL A 28 -12.73 -5.38 2.63
N VAL A 29 -13.05 -4.29 1.95
CA VAL A 29 -12.09 -3.53 1.13
C VAL A 29 -11.09 -2.79 2.02
N ARG A 30 -11.56 -2.20 3.12
CA ARG A 30 -10.66 -1.53 4.07
C ARG A 30 -9.64 -2.51 4.65
N ARG A 31 -10.09 -3.71 5.01
CA ARG A 31 -9.21 -4.77 5.48
C ARG A 31 -8.18 -5.16 4.41
N PHE A 32 -8.63 -5.32 3.17
CA PHE A 32 -7.76 -5.67 2.06
C PHE A 32 -6.65 -4.63 1.85
N ILE A 33 -7.00 -3.34 1.86
CA ILE A 33 -6.03 -2.25 1.68
C ILE A 33 -4.97 -2.30 2.80
N ALA A 34 -5.40 -2.45 4.04
CA ALA A 34 -4.48 -2.54 5.18
C ALA A 34 -3.55 -3.75 5.06
N GLU A 35 -4.09 -4.90 4.67
CA GLU A 35 -3.32 -6.13 4.52
C GLU A 35 -2.30 -6.01 3.39
N MET A 36 -2.68 -5.41 2.26
CA MET A 36 -1.76 -5.23 1.14
C MET A 36 -0.64 -4.27 1.50
N LEU A 37 -0.94 -3.15 2.14
CA LEU A 37 0.08 -2.19 2.56
C LEU A 37 1.07 -2.82 3.54
N TYR A 38 0.55 -3.56 4.52
CA TYR A 38 1.41 -4.26 5.48
C TYR A 38 2.28 -5.30 4.79
N GLY A 39 1.68 -6.15 3.96
CA GLY A 39 2.39 -7.23 3.30
C GLY A 39 3.47 -6.74 2.33
N ILE A 40 3.16 -5.72 1.55
CA ILE A 40 4.11 -5.11 0.62
C ILE A 40 5.31 -4.54 1.39
N GLN A 41 5.06 -3.84 2.48
CA GLN A 41 6.14 -3.29 3.30
C GLN A 41 6.97 -4.39 3.98
N ALA A 42 6.31 -5.39 4.54
CA ALA A 42 6.97 -6.44 5.28
C ALA A 42 7.85 -7.33 4.40
N ARG A 43 7.43 -7.60 3.17
CA ARG A 43 8.13 -8.49 2.26
C ARG A 43 8.84 -7.75 1.12
N GLN A 44 8.62 -6.46 1.00
CA GLN A 44 9.15 -5.63 -0.09
C GLN A 44 8.84 -6.23 -1.46
N SER A 45 7.60 -6.68 -1.62
CA SER A 45 7.14 -7.34 -2.84
C SER A 45 5.64 -7.06 -3.02
N VAL A 46 5.22 -6.92 -4.26
CA VAL A 46 3.80 -6.77 -4.61
C VAL A 46 3.15 -8.10 -4.98
N ARG A 47 3.91 -9.20 -4.92
CA ARG A 47 3.38 -10.54 -5.24
C ARG A 47 2.42 -10.98 -4.15
N LEU A 48 1.24 -11.46 -4.55
CA LEU A 48 0.22 -11.93 -3.59
C LEU A 48 0.72 -13.08 -2.72
N THR A 49 1.55 -13.96 -3.25
CA THR A 49 2.16 -15.04 -2.50
C THR A 49 2.98 -14.52 -1.33
N GLU A 50 3.80 -13.49 -1.57
CA GLU A 50 4.63 -12.90 -0.53
C GLU A 50 3.80 -12.12 0.48
N VAL A 51 2.77 -11.40 0.02
CA VAL A 51 1.85 -10.70 0.91
C VAL A 51 1.12 -11.71 1.81
N ALA A 52 0.65 -12.82 1.24
CA ALA A 52 -0.02 -13.87 1.99
C ALA A 52 0.90 -14.47 3.08
N ARG A 53 2.18 -14.65 2.77
CA ARG A 53 3.16 -15.11 3.76
C ARG A 53 3.32 -14.12 4.91
N ALA A 54 3.36 -12.83 4.59
CA ALA A 54 3.50 -11.78 5.59
C ALA A 54 2.31 -11.76 6.54
N LEU A 55 1.12 -12.04 6.05
CA LEU A 55 -0.10 -12.05 6.87
C LEU A 55 -0.12 -13.22 7.85
N ASN A 56 0.53 -14.34 7.50
CA ASN A 56 0.66 -15.52 8.36
C ASN A 56 -0.65 -15.92 9.05
N GLU A 57 -1.71 -16.05 8.25
CA GLU A 57 -3.02 -16.41 8.77
C GLU A 57 -3.11 -17.89 9.16
N ALA A 58 -4.06 -18.23 10.03
CA ALA A 58 -4.29 -19.61 10.45
C ALA A 58 -4.81 -20.51 9.33
N THR A 59 -5.31 -19.92 8.25
CA THR A 59 -5.78 -20.64 7.07
C THR A 59 -4.62 -20.93 6.10
N SER A 60 -4.85 -21.76 5.07
CA SER A 60 -3.83 -22.06 4.08
C SER A 60 -3.44 -20.83 3.26
N MET A 61 -2.20 -20.78 2.81
CA MET A 61 -1.70 -19.70 1.95
C MET A 61 -2.54 -19.56 0.69
N LYS A 62 -2.95 -20.68 0.11
CA LYS A 62 -3.78 -20.66 -1.09
C LYS A 62 -5.09 -19.92 -0.87
N LYS A 63 -5.74 -20.15 0.26
CA LYS A 63 -7.00 -19.46 0.60
C LYS A 63 -6.78 -17.96 0.83
N THR A 64 -5.68 -17.60 1.46
CA THR A 64 -5.31 -16.20 1.65
C THR A 64 -5.06 -15.51 0.32
N GLU A 65 -4.31 -16.15 -0.58
CA GLU A 65 -4.07 -15.63 -1.92
C GLU A 65 -5.36 -15.45 -2.72
N GLU A 66 -6.25 -16.44 -2.67
CA GLU A 66 -7.54 -16.39 -3.36
C GLU A 66 -8.39 -15.23 -2.85
N ARG A 67 -8.39 -15.01 -1.55
CA ARG A 67 -9.11 -13.90 -0.93
C ARG A 67 -8.56 -12.55 -1.42
N LEU A 68 -7.24 -12.40 -1.41
CA LEU A 68 -6.58 -11.19 -1.88
C LEU A 68 -6.84 -10.95 -3.36
N SER A 69 -6.72 -11.99 -4.17
CA SER A 69 -6.96 -11.92 -5.61
C SER A 69 -8.40 -11.51 -5.92
N ARG A 70 -9.36 -12.01 -5.14
CA ARG A 70 -10.78 -11.66 -5.31
C ARG A 70 -11.02 -10.18 -5.07
N GLN A 71 -10.36 -9.60 -4.06
CA GLN A 71 -10.49 -8.16 -3.80
C GLN A 71 -9.83 -7.34 -4.91
N LEU A 72 -8.66 -7.77 -5.40
CA LEU A 72 -7.99 -7.12 -6.53
C LEU A 72 -8.85 -7.10 -7.79
N GLY A 73 -9.71 -8.10 -7.96
CA GLY A 73 -10.59 -8.21 -9.12
C GLY A 73 -11.74 -7.19 -9.14
N ARG A 74 -11.91 -6.38 -8.11
CA ARG A 74 -12.94 -5.35 -8.09
C ARG A 74 -12.56 -4.22 -9.05
N ARG A 75 -13.36 -4.03 -10.09
CA ARG A 75 -13.06 -3.07 -11.16
C ARG A 75 -12.90 -1.63 -10.69
N TRP A 76 -13.74 -1.22 -9.74
CA TRP A 76 -13.74 0.16 -9.24
C TRP A 76 -12.59 0.47 -8.28
N LEU A 77 -11.98 -0.58 -7.69
CA LEU A 77 -11.04 -0.41 -6.59
C LEU A 77 -9.75 0.30 -7.02
N GLY A 78 -9.19 -0.09 -8.15
CA GLY A 78 -7.95 0.49 -8.65
C GLY A 78 -8.07 1.99 -8.89
N GLU A 79 -9.13 2.42 -9.56
CA GLU A 79 -9.37 3.83 -9.83
C GLU A 79 -9.63 4.61 -8.54
N ALA A 80 -10.45 4.05 -7.64
CA ALA A 80 -10.78 4.71 -6.38
C ALA A 80 -9.54 4.91 -5.50
N VAL A 81 -8.69 3.90 -5.41
CA VAL A 81 -7.44 4.00 -4.63
C VAL A 81 -6.49 5.00 -5.27
N THR A 82 -6.33 4.94 -6.59
CA THR A 82 -5.47 5.87 -7.32
C THR A 82 -5.91 7.32 -7.09
N GLU A 83 -7.20 7.58 -7.15
CA GLU A 83 -7.76 8.90 -6.92
C GLU A 83 -7.47 9.39 -5.50
N ARG A 84 -7.63 8.53 -4.51
CA ARG A 84 -7.35 8.88 -3.10
C ARG A 84 -5.87 9.12 -2.85
N VAL A 85 -5.00 8.32 -3.44
CA VAL A 85 -3.56 8.53 -3.35
C VAL A 85 -3.18 9.85 -3.98
N ALA A 86 -3.75 10.17 -5.14
CA ALA A 86 -3.50 11.44 -5.82
C ALA A 86 -3.97 12.65 -4.98
N GLU A 87 -5.15 12.56 -4.39
CA GLU A 87 -5.68 13.61 -3.50
C GLU A 87 -4.77 13.85 -2.30
N ARG A 88 -4.31 12.76 -1.68
CA ARG A 88 -3.42 12.84 -0.54
C ARG A 88 -2.06 13.42 -0.94
N ALA A 89 -1.51 12.97 -2.06
CA ALA A 89 -0.25 13.47 -2.58
C ALA A 89 -0.34 14.97 -2.90
N ALA A 90 -1.46 15.41 -3.43
CA ALA A 90 -1.68 16.82 -3.75
C ALA A 90 -1.64 17.71 -2.49
N ARG A 91 -2.07 17.19 -1.34
CA ARG A 91 -2.01 17.93 -0.06
C ARG A 91 -0.59 18.03 0.50
N GLU A 92 0.23 17.04 0.20
CA GLU A 92 1.60 16.92 0.72
C GLU A 92 2.62 17.56 -0.22
N VAL A 93 2.25 17.77 -1.49
CA VAL A 93 3.17 18.24 -2.54
C VAL A 93 3.15 19.77 -2.57
N ASP A 94 4.32 20.37 -2.45
CA ASP A 94 4.50 21.80 -2.64
C ASP A 94 5.32 22.03 -3.92
N TRP A 95 5.61 23.32 -4.19
CA TRP A 95 6.33 23.74 -5.39
C TRP A 95 7.75 23.13 -5.46
N GLU A 96 8.42 23.04 -4.32
CA GLU A 96 9.77 22.45 -4.24
C GLU A 96 9.73 20.96 -4.54
N THR A 97 8.74 20.25 -4.02
CA THR A 97 8.56 18.81 -4.28
C THR A 97 8.35 18.54 -5.76
N LEU A 98 7.50 19.35 -6.41
CA LEU A 98 7.26 19.23 -7.84
C LEU A 98 8.52 19.45 -8.66
N LEU A 99 9.32 20.44 -8.27
CA LEU A 99 10.57 20.73 -8.95
C LEU A 99 11.57 19.58 -8.82
N ILE A 100 11.67 18.98 -7.64
CA ILE A 100 12.54 17.83 -7.41
C ILE A 100 12.12 16.64 -8.26
N LEU A 101 10.81 16.36 -8.34
CA LEU A 101 10.28 15.29 -9.17
C LEU A 101 10.59 15.51 -10.66
N ASP A 102 10.42 16.72 -11.14
CA ASP A 102 10.74 17.08 -12.51
C ASP A 102 12.22 16.86 -12.83
N LEU A 103 13.10 17.28 -11.93
CA LEU A 103 14.54 17.10 -12.08
C LEU A 103 14.92 15.62 -12.07
N THR A 104 14.30 14.84 -11.20
CA THR A 104 14.52 13.39 -11.12
C THR A 104 14.10 12.70 -12.40
N ASP A 105 12.95 13.05 -12.93
CA ASP A 105 12.42 12.47 -14.17
C ASP A 105 13.32 12.82 -15.35
N LEU A 106 13.78 14.07 -15.44
CA LEU A 106 14.70 14.50 -16.45
C LEU A 106 16.03 13.73 -16.38
N SER A 107 16.55 13.52 -15.18
CA SER A 107 17.76 12.75 -14.96
C SER A 107 17.63 11.32 -15.46
N LYS A 108 16.50 10.65 -15.16
CA LYS A 108 16.22 9.29 -15.64
C LYS A 108 16.16 9.23 -17.16
N LYS A 109 15.56 10.22 -17.78
CA LYS A 109 15.37 10.27 -19.23
C LYS A 109 16.69 10.39 -19.99
N TYR A 110 17.64 11.11 -19.44
CA TYR A 110 18.93 11.39 -20.09
C TYR A 110 20.11 10.65 -19.48
N ALA A 111 19.90 9.88 -18.43
CA ALA A 111 20.93 9.03 -17.82
C ALA A 111 21.27 7.88 -18.77
N LYS A 112 22.55 7.61 -18.90
CA LYS A 112 23.04 6.48 -19.71
C LYS A 112 23.59 5.38 -18.83
#